data_5be32cb0abd8f6f39da7f80f720c72bf
#
_entry.id   5be32cb0abd8f6f39da7f80f720c72bf
#
_cell.length_a   1.000
_cell.length_b   1.000
_cell.length_c   1.000
_cell.angle_alpha   90.00
_cell.angle_beta   90.00
_cell.angle_gamma   90.00
#
_symmetry.space_group_name_H-M   'P 1'
#
loop_
_entity.id
_entity.type
_entity.pdbx_description
1 polymer ?
#
loop_
_entity_poly.entity_id
_entity_poly.type
_entity_poly.pdbx_seq_one_letter_code
_entity_poly.pdbx_strand_id
1 'polypeptide(L)'
;MRRRVTIGFLSIVCLLFFSGMVSFVELSHLSRDTGEILKANKRNIELAKEMLDAAYEQNVALIRLSVFGDNSYDSLCRSSMERLENTLLVAQSEALDKSFLDSLAFATTELRLLTDNYLAFGAHAAANPAAPDSVGRSWYDSEYEVLYGRLTAAIKNYMTSTQSSLAPRAEQMKKNAYRAVTPVLISLVVMIAIVLMLYY
;
A
#
# COMPACT_ATOMS: atom_id res chain seq x y z
N MET A 1 0.92 -64.49 -5.22
CA MET A 1 0.73 -63.49 -4.16
C MET A 1 1.75 -62.38 -4.21
N ARG A 2 3.07 -62.62 -4.13
CA ARG A 2 4.13 -61.59 -4.09
C ARG A 2 4.00 -60.46 -5.16
N ARG A 3 3.72 -60.79 -6.40
CA ARG A 3 3.66 -59.83 -7.55
C ARG A 3 2.52 -58.82 -7.42
N ARG A 4 1.35 -59.21 -6.86
CA ARG A 4 0.18 -58.31 -6.66
C ARG A 4 0.46 -57.34 -5.48
N VAL A 5 1.11 -57.80 -4.43
CA VAL A 5 1.50 -56.97 -3.29
C VAL A 5 2.55 -55.91 -3.70
N THR A 6 3.53 -56.31 -4.51
CA THR A 6 4.55 -55.37 -5.02
C THR A 6 3.96 -54.28 -5.94
N ILE A 7 3.01 -54.66 -6.82
CA ILE A 7 2.33 -53.70 -7.69
C ILE A 7 1.46 -52.71 -6.87
N GLY A 8 0.74 -53.23 -5.87
CA GLY A 8 -0.04 -52.38 -4.96
C GLY A 8 0.82 -51.40 -4.17
N PHE A 9 1.94 -51.88 -3.65
CA PHE A 9 2.89 -51.01 -2.92
C PHE A 9 3.51 -49.94 -3.83
N LEU A 10 3.91 -50.30 -5.05
CA LEU A 10 4.47 -49.36 -6.02
C LEU A 10 3.46 -48.30 -6.45
N SER A 11 2.18 -48.66 -6.64
CA SER A 11 1.12 -47.70 -6.97
C SER A 11 0.87 -46.70 -5.84
N ILE A 12 0.94 -47.11 -4.56
CA ILE A 12 0.82 -46.25 -3.40
C ILE A 12 1.98 -45.25 -3.35
N VAL A 13 3.21 -45.72 -3.54
CA VAL A 13 4.40 -44.84 -3.55
C VAL A 13 4.32 -43.81 -4.68
N CYS A 14 3.91 -44.22 -5.87
CA CYS A 14 3.71 -43.31 -7.01
C CYS A 14 2.63 -42.27 -6.69
N LEU A 15 1.47 -42.65 -6.16
CA LEU A 15 0.40 -41.74 -5.76
C LEU A 15 0.85 -40.70 -4.74
N LEU A 16 1.56 -41.14 -3.69
CA LEU A 16 2.09 -40.24 -2.68
C LEU A 16 3.13 -39.27 -3.24
N PHE A 17 4.00 -39.75 -4.12
CA PHE A 17 5.00 -38.93 -4.77
C PHE A 17 4.37 -37.83 -5.64
N PHE A 18 3.42 -38.18 -6.52
CA PHE A 18 2.75 -37.22 -7.39
C PHE A 18 1.89 -36.25 -6.58
N SER A 19 1.16 -36.72 -5.59
CA SER A 19 0.36 -35.86 -4.70
C SER A 19 1.22 -34.88 -3.92
N GLY A 20 2.34 -35.35 -3.38
CA GLY A 20 3.31 -34.51 -2.68
C GLY A 20 3.95 -33.47 -3.58
N MET A 21 4.28 -33.84 -4.83
CA MET A 21 4.86 -32.92 -5.80
C MET A 21 3.87 -31.80 -6.19
N VAL A 22 2.62 -32.15 -6.46
CA VAL A 22 1.56 -31.15 -6.76
C VAL A 22 1.36 -30.20 -5.58
N SER A 23 1.24 -30.74 -4.36
CA SER A 23 1.07 -29.92 -3.15
C SER A 23 2.27 -29.01 -2.90
N PHE A 24 3.48 -29.49 -3.13
CA PHE A 24 4.70 -28.70 -2.99
C PHE A 24 4.75 -27.51 -3.97
N VAL A 25 4.39 -27.75 -5.25
CA VAL A 25 4.35 -26.68 -6.26
C VAL A 25 3.30 -25.63 -5.90
N GLU A 26 2.10 -26.05 -5.53
CA GLU A 26 1.01 -25.14 -5.12
C GLU A 26 1.38 -24.33 -3.86
N LEU A 27 2.00 -24.97 -2.87
CA LEU A 27 2.44 -24.30 -1.64
C LEU A 27 3.57 -23.30 -1.92
N SER A 28 4.48 -23.62 -2.83
CA SER A 28 5.57 -22.75 -3.24
C SER A 28 5.06 -21.49 -3.96
N HIS A 29 4.10 -21.64 -4.87
CA HIS A 29 3.44 -20.51 -5.52
C HIS A 29 2.70 -19.63 -4.51
N LEU A 30 1.94 -20.23 -3.59
CA LEU A 30 1.21 -19.50 -2.55
C LEU A 30 2.14 -18.70 -1.64
N SER A 31 3.27 -19.27 -1.23
CA SER A 31 4.27 -18.61 -0.38
C SER A 31 4.89 -17.40 -1.07
N ARG A 32 5.20 -17.52 -2.37
CA ARG A 32 5.78 -16.45 -3.16
C ARG A 32 4.79 -15.30 -3.35
N ASP A 33 3.57 -15.59 -3.78
CA ASP A 33 2.52 -14.59 -4.01
C ASP A 33 2.19 -13.83 -2.73
N THR A 34 2.14 -14.53 -1.60
CA THR A 34 1.94 -13.94 -0.27
C THR A 34 3.05 -12.96 0.08
N GLY A 35 4.29 -13.35 -0.13
CA GLY A 35 5.45 -12.53 0.16
C GLY A 35 5.48 -11.23 -0.66
N GLU A 36 5.16 -11.30 -1.94
CA GLU A 36 5.11 -10.14 -2.84
C GLU A 36 3.99 -9.17 -2.44
N ILE A 37 2.80 -9.68 -2.12
CA ILE A 37 1.65 -8.85 -1.69
C ILE A 37 1.94 -8.13 -0.37
N LEU A 38 2.49 -8.84 0.63
CA LEU A 38 2.85 -8.25 1.91
C LEU A 38 3.92 -7.17 1.76
N LYS A 39 4.93 -7.41 0.93
CA LYS A 39 5.99 -6.45 0.64
C LYS A 39 5.44 -5.19 -0.04
N ALA A 40 4.58 -5.34 -1.05
CA ALA A 40 3.96 -4.22 -1.74
C ALA A 40 3.09 -3.39 -0.79
N ASN A 41 2.27 -4.03 0.06
CA ASN A 41 1.45 -3.32 1.03
C ASN A 41 2.26 -2.59 2.09
N LYS A 42 3.32 -3.21 2.62
CA LYS A 42 4.22 -2.54 3.56
C LYS A 42 4.82 -1.29 2.91
N ARG A 43 5.28 -1.41 1.67
CA ARG A 43 5.86 -0.30 0.92
C ARG A 43 4.85 0.84 0.70
N ASN A 44 3.61 0.53 0.33
CA ASN A 44 2.56 1.53 0.15
C ASN A 44 2.20 2.26 1.45
N ILE A 45 2.19 1.56 2.58
CA ILE A 45 1.97 2.17 3.90
C ILE A 45 3.14 3.08 4.28
N GLU A 46 4.38 2.69 3.99
CA GLU A 46 5.57 3.50 4.22
C GLU A 46 5.51 4.79 3.38
N LEU A 47 5.18 4.70 2.10
CA LEU A 47 5.00 5.86 1.22
C LEU A 47 3.86 6.78 1.71
N ALA A 48 2.74 6.23 2.15
CA ALA A 48 1.64 7.02 2.71
C ALA A 48 2.07 7.79 3.98
N LYS A 49 2.86 7.17 4.86
CA LYS A 49 3.41 7.83 6.04
C LYS A 49 4.37 8.95 5.65
N GLU A 50 5.26 8.70 4.71
CA GLU A 50 6.21 9.70 4.22
C GLU A 50 5.48 10.91 3.59
N MET A 51 4.40 10.67 2.85
CA MET A 51 3.54 11.73 2.33
C MET A 51 2.85 12.52 3.45
N LEU A 52 2.35 11.86 4.51
CA LEU A 52 1.76 12.54 5.67
C LEU A 52 2.79 13.39 6.41
N ASP A 53 4.00 12.88 6.60
CA ASP A 53 5.07 13.60 7.26
C ASP A 53 5.49 14.84 6.44
N ALA A 54 5.62 14.70 5.13
CA ALA A 54 5.92 15.81 4.24
C ALA A 54 4.80 16.87 4.23
N ALA A 55 3.53 16.43 4.18
CA ALA A 55 2.38 17.32 4.26
C ALA A 55 2.31 18.07 5.61
N TYR A 56 2.65 17.39 6.72
CA TYR A 56 2.71 18.01 8.05
C TYR A 56 3.83 19.04 8.13
N GLU A 57 5.02 18.74 7.67
CA GLU A 57 6.14 19.72 7.65
C GLU A 57 5.81 20.93 6.80
N GLN A 58 5.18 20.72 5.63
CA GLN A 58 4.73 21.80 4.77
C GLN A 58 3.68 22.68 5.48
N ASN A 59 2.72 22.06 6.18
CA ASN A 59 1.71 22.79 6.93
C ASN A 59 2.34 23.65 8.03
N VAL A 60 3.27 23.08 8.80
CA VAL A 60 4.00 23.82 9.86
C VAL A 60 4.78 25.00 9.26
N ALA A 61 5.50 24.75 8.16
CA ALA A 61 6.26 25.81 7.49
C ALA A 61 5.34 26.93 6.99
N LEU A 62 4.20 26.58 6.43
CA LEU A 62 3.25 27.56 5.90
C LEU A 62 2.54 28.37 6.99
N ILE A 63 2.21 27.77 8.15
CA ILE A 63 1.73 28.50 9.32
C ILE A 63 2.78 29.52 9.76
N ARG A 64 4.04 29.13 9.84
CA ARG A 64 5.13 30.03 10.20
C ARG A 64 5.27 31.21 9.25
N LEU A 65 5.17 30.94 7.95
CA LEU A 65 5.21 31.97 6.91
C LEU A 65 3.98 32.88 6.96
N SER A 66 2.77 32.29 6.93
CA SER A 66 1.53 33.04 6.71
C SER A 66 0.97 33.72 7.96
N VAL A 67 1.06 33.06 9.10
CA VAL A 67 0.48 33.55 10.38
C VAL A 67 1.49 34.34 11.20
N PHE A 68 2.76 33.91 11.20
CA PHE A 68 3.81 34.51 12.00
C PHE A 68 4.79 35.39 11.19
N GLY A 69 4.69 35.42 9.85
CA GLY A 69 5.55 36.24 8.99
C GLY A 69 7.02 35.79 8.98
N ASP A 70 7.32 34.55 9.38
CA ASP A 70 8.69 34.04 9.49
C ASP A 70 9.19 33.50 8.13
N ASN A 71 9.83 34.36 7.36
CA ASN A 71 10.34 34.04 6.01
C ASN A 71 11.47 33.00 6.02
N SER A 72 12.04 32.64 7.18
CA SER A 72 13.07 31.58 7.26
C SER A 72 12.51 30.20 6.89
N TYR A 73 11.20 30.02 6.91
CA TYR A 73 10.52 28.78 6.55
C TYR A 73 10.18 28.61 5.07
N ASP A 74 10.49 29.57 4.20
CA ASP A 74 10.21 29.47 2.74
C ASP A 74 10.90 28.23 2.12
N SER A 75 12.16 28.01 2.43
CA SER A 75 12.90 26.85 1.93
C SER A 75 12.33 25.53 2.41
N LEU A 76 11.90 25.44 3.68
CA LEU A 76 11.27 24.24 4.23
C LEU A 76 9.91 23.98 3.57
N CYS A 77 9.13 25.03 3.35
CA CYS A 77 7.83 24.92 2.66
C CYS A 77 8.00 24.34 1.26
N ARG A 78 8.97 24.82 0.49
CA ARG A 78 9.25 24.32 -0.88
C ARG A 78 9.78 22.88 -0.87
N SER A 79 10.76 22.59 -0.02
CA SER A 79 11.38 21.26 0.05
C SER A 79 10.41 20.17 0.55
N SER A 80 9.53 20.51 1.49
CA SER A 80 8.52 19.55 1.95
C SER A 80 7.45 19.27 0.88
N MET A 81 7.07 20.28 0.09
CA MET A 81 6.17 20.09 -1.05
C MET A 81 6.81 19.22 -2.15
N GLU A 82 8.08 19.47 -2.48
CA GLU A 82 8.82 18.67 -3.43
C GLU A 82 8.96 17.22 -2.96
N ARG A 83 9.21 17.01 -1.65
CA ARG A 83 9.26 15.68 -1.08
C ARG A 83 7.91 14.96 -1.18
N LEU A 84 6.81 15.65 -0.90
CA LEU A 84 5.46 15.11 -1.05
C LEU A 84 5.19 14.64 -2.48
N GLU A 85 5.52 15.46 -3.48
CA GLU A 85 5.34 15.14 -4.90
C GLU A 85 6.22 13.97 -5.36
N ASN A 86 7.49 13.97 -4.97
CA ASN A 86 8.40 12.89 -5.30
C ASN A 86 7.93 11.56 -4.71
N THR A 87 7.46 11.56 -3.45
CA THR A 87 6.90 10.37 -2.81
C THR A 87 5.62 9.90 -3.51
N LEU A 88 4.77 10.84 -3.95
CA LEU A 88 3.57 10.52 -4.74
C LEU A 88 3.93 9.89 -6.10
N LEU A 89 4.94 10.42 -6.81
CA LEU A 89 5.41 9.85 -8.07
C LEU A 89 5.93 8.41 -7.88
N VAL A 90 6.66 8.16 -6.79
CA VAL A 90 7.09 6.79 -6.43
C VAL A 90 5.88 5.91 -6.18
N ALA A 91 4.89 6.37 -5.41
CA ALA A 91 3.66 5.62 -5.15
C ALA A 91 2.90 5.31 -6.45
N GLN A 92 2.80 6.24 -7.39
CA GLN A 92 2.17 6.04 -8.71
C GLN A 92 2.91 5.02 -9.57
N SER A 93 4.25 4.94 -9.46
CA SER A 93 5.06 3.99 -10.23
C SER A 93 5.01 2.58 -9.66
N GLU A 94 4.93 2.43 -8.33
CA GLU A 94 5.01 1.15 -7.62
C GLU A 94 3.64 0.53 -7.30
N ALA A 95 2.55 1.32 -7.29
CA ALA A 95 1.24 0.85 -6.87
C ALA A 95 0.61 -0.15 -7.85
N LEU A 96 0.10 -1.24 -7.28
CA LEU A 96 -0.72 -2.24 -7.99
C LEU A 96 -2.14 -1.74 -8.27
N ASP A 97 -2.69 -0.93 -7.36
CA ASP A 97 -4.01 -0.29 -7.48
C ASP A 97 -3.83 1.23 -7.47
N LYS A 98 -4.25 1.87 -8.56
CA LYS A 98 -4.09 3.31 -8.78
C LYS A 98 -5.34 4.12 -8.47
N SER A 99 -6.45 3.49 -8.08
CA SER A 99 -7.77 4.13 -7.96
C SER A 99 -7.79 5.32 -6.97
N PHE A 100 -6.99 5.26 -5.90
CA PHE A 100 -6.89 6.35 -4.92
C PHE A 100 -5.78 7.37 -5.21
N LEU A 101 -4.84 7.03 -6.11
CA LEU A 101 -3.71 7.90 -6.42
C LEU A 101 -4.09 9.09 -7.30
N ASP A 102 -5.13 8.98 -8.12
CA ASP A 102 -5.63 10.09 -8.95
C ASP A 102 -6.21 11.20 -8.06
N SER A 103 -7.03 10.84 -7.07
CA SER A 103 -7.56 11.81 -6.10
C SER A 103 -6.46 12.46 -5.27
N LEU A 104 -5.44 11.69 -4.92
CA LEU A 104 -4.28 12.16 -4.17
C LEU A 104 -3.43 13.11 -5.02
N ALA A 105 -3.19 12.77 -6.29
CA ALA A 105 -2.47 13.62 -7.22
C ALA A 105 -3.20 14.95 -7.46
N PHE A 106 -4.52 14.92 -7.61
CA PHE A 106 -5.34 16.12 -7.75
C PHE A 106 -5.22 17.00 -6.51
N ALA A 107 -5.42 16.45 -5.29
CA ALA A 107 -5.31 17.21 -4.05
C ALA A 107 -3.90 17.81 -3.83
N THR A 108 -2.85 17.07 -4.20
CA THR A 108 -1.46 17.55 -4.12
C THR A 108 -1.23 18.71 -5.08
N THR A 109 -1.75 18.61 -6.31
CA THR A 109 -1.62 19.67 -7.33
C THR A 109 -2.35 20.94 -6.92
N GLU A 110 -3.58 20.83 -6.38
CA GLU A 110 -4.33 21.98 -5.87
C GLU A 110 -3.59 22.68 -4.72
N LEU A 111 -3.07 21.89 -3.76
CA LEU A 111 -2.33 22.43 -2.62
C LEU A 111 -1.05 23.12 -3.09
N ARG A 112 -0.33 22.53 -4.04
CA ARG A 112 0.87 23.15 -4.63
C ARG A 112 0.56 24.48 -5.27
N LEU A 113 -0.44 24.51 -6.13
CA LEU A 113 -0.81 25.73 -6.84
C LEU A 113 -1.17 26.85 -5.89
N LEU A 114 -1.93 26.52 -4.84
CA LEU A 114 -2.31 27.49 -3.81
C LEU A 114 -1.08 27.99 -3.04
N THR A 115 -0.16 27.09 -2.68
CA THR A 115 1.09 27.43 -1.98
C THR A 115 2.01 28.30 -2.83
N ASP A 116 2.22 27.94 -4.10
CA ASP A 116 3.07 28.70 -5.02
C ASP A 116 2.50 30.10 -5.26
N ASN A 117 1.19 30.23 -5.40
CA ASN A 117 0.52 31.54 -5.53
C ASN A 117 0.72 32.39 -4.26
N TYR A 118 0.60 31.81 -3.08
CA TYR A 118 0.83 32.50 -1.84
C TYR A 118 2.29 32.97 -1.68
N LEU A 119 3.25 32.09 -1.97
CA LEU A 119 4.67 32.43 -1.90
C LEU A 119 5.07 33.51 -2.92
N ALA A 120 4.50 33.47 -4.12
CA ALA A 120 4.69 34.52 -5.11
C ALA A 120 4.10 35.87 -4.66
N PHE A 121 2.90 35.86 -4.06
CA PHE A 121 2.26 37.05 -3.52
C PHE A 121 3.01 37.58 -2.29
N GLY A 122 3.45 36.69 -1.37
CA GLY A 122 4.23 37.05 -0.19
C GLY A 122 5.55 37.72 -0.52
N ALA A 123 6.24 37.28 -1.59
CA ALA A 123 7.44 37.92 -2.08
C ALA A 123 7.18 39.38 -2.55
N HIS A 124 6.00 39.65 -3.10
CA HIS A 124 5.59 41.01 -3.46
C HIS A 124 5.10 41.82 -2.24
N ALA A 125 4.45 41.19 -1.25
CA ALA A 125 3.98 41.84 -0.04
C ALA A 125 5.13 42.23 0.93
N ALA A 126 6.19 41.44 0.98
CA ALA A 126 7.41 41.75 1.73
C ALA A 126 8.10 43.03 1.24
N ALA A 127 7.85 43.41 -0.02
CA ALA A 127 8.28 44.69 -0.58
C ALA A 127 7.39 45.88 -0.11
N ASN A 128 6.26 45.60 0.56
CA ASN A 128 5.34 46.64 1.03
C ASN A 128 4.93 46.36 2.51
N PRO A 129 5.64 46.89 3.51
CA PRO A 129 5.48 46.55 4.92
C PRO A 129 4.15 47.00 5.57
N ALA A 130 3.19 47.50 4.78
CA ALA A 130 1.88 47.95 5.24
C ALA A 130 0.75 46.90 5.16
N ALA A 131 1.04 45.67 4.78
CA ALA A 131 0.03 44.59 4.74
C ALA A 131 -0.19 44.02 6.16
N PRO A 132 -1.42 44.03 6.70
CA PRO A 132 -1.65 43.55 8.06
C PRO A 132 -1.51 42.03 8.17
N ASP A 133 -0.90 41.55 9.28
CA ASP A 133 -0.75 40.12 9.66
C ASP A 133 -2.07 39.31 9.57
N SER A 134 -3.21 39.99 9.60
CA SER A 134 -4.54 39.42 9.50
C SER A 134 -4.84 38.77 8.11
N VAL A 135 -4.19 39.21 7.04
CA VAL A 135 -4.44 38.68 5.68
C VAL A 135 -3.88 37.26 5.53
N GLY A 136 -2.67 37.02 6.01
CA GLY A 136 -2.04 35.70 5.97
C GLY A 136 -2.82 34.65 6.79
N ARG A 137 -3.27 35.05 8.00
CA ARG A 137 -4.11 34.18 8.84
C ARG A 137 -5.45 33.87 8.18
N SER A 138 -6.14 34.87 7.64
CA SER A 138 -7.44 34.68 6.98
C SER A 138 -7.32 33.75 5.78
N TRP A 139 -6.27 33.92 4.96
CA TRP A 139 -5.99 33.04 3.85
C TRP A 139 -5.70 31.61 4.30
N TYR A 140 -4.88 31.43 5.34
CA TYR A 140 -4.60 30.12 5.90
C TYR A 140 -5.88 29.40 6.34
N ASP A 141 -6.70 30.06 7.15
CA ASP A 141 -7.92 29.48 7.73
C ASP A 141 -8.99 29.18 6.67
N SER A 142 -9.13 30.04 5.64
CA SER A 142 -10.21 29.94 4.66
C SER A 142 -9.88 29.05 3.47
N GLU A 143 -8.65 29.02 3.02
CA GLU A 143 -8.27 28.35 1.76
C GLU A 143 -7.33 27.18 2.01
N TYR A 144 -6.21 27.42 2.70
CA TYR A 144 -5.17 26.41 2.82
C TYR A 144 -5.57 25.24 3.74
N GLU A 145 -6.16 25.50 4.91
CA GLU A 145 -6.56 24.45 5.85
C GLU A 145 -7.55 23.48 5.23
N VAL A 146 -8.46 23.97 4.38
CA VAL A 146 -9.44 23.13 3.66
C VAL A 146 -8.74 22.18 2.69
N LEU A 147 -7.79 22.68 1.89
CA LEU A 147 -7.04 21.83 0.94
C LEU A 147 -6.10 20.87 1.63
N TYR A 148 -5.43 21.31 2.70
CA TYR A 148 -4.61 20.44 3.55
C TYR A 148 -5.44 19.31 4.16
N GLY A 149 -6.65 19.61 4.64
CA GLY A 149 -7.59 18.62 5.14
C GLY A 149 -7.98 17.58 4.07
N ARG A 150 -8.26 18.03 2.84
CA ARG A 150 -8.55 17.14 1.69
C ARG A 150 -7.35 16.25 1.36
N LEU A 151 -6.14 16.82 1.29
CA LEU A 151 -4.92 16.07 1.02
C LEU A 151 -4.68 15.00 2.07
N THR A 152 -4.72 15.36 3.35
CA THR A 152 -4.49 14.40 4.44
C THR A 152 -5.56 13.30 4.49
N ALA A 153 -6.81 13.62 4.18
CA ALA A 153 -7.88 12.64 4.03
C ALA A 153 -7.61 11.69 2.84
N ALA A 154 -7.16 12.22 1.70
CA ALA A 154 -6.81 11.40 0.54
C ALA A 154 -5.64 10.44 0.83
N ILE A 155 -4.59 10.90 1.52
CA ILE A 155 -3.47 10.04 1.95
C ILE A 155 -3.94 8.94 2.91
N LYS A 156 -4.78 9.27 3.88
CA LYS A 156 -5.37 8.30 4.81
C LYS A 156 -6.25 7.28 4.10
N ASN A 157 -7.04 7.71 3.13
CA ASN A 157 -7.85 6.82 2.30
C ASN A 157 -6.97 5.87 1.48
N TYR A 158 -5.89 6.35 0.87
CA TYR A 158 -4.91 5.51 0.20
C TYR A 158 -4.31 4.46 1.15
N MET A 159 -3.90 4.86 2.34
CA MET A 159 -3.36 3.95 3.35
C MET A 159 -4.39 2.89 3.79
N THR A 160 -5.64 3.31 4.05
CA THR A 160 -6.72 2.42 4.47
C THR A 160 -7.13 1.45 3.37
N SER A 161 -7.21 1.92 2.11
CA SER A 161 -7.52 1.05 0.96
C SER A 161 -6.44 -0.02 0.76
N THR A 162 -5.18 0.36 0.93
CA THR A 162 -4.05 -0.57 0.88
C THR A 162 -4.17 -1.64 1.97
N GLN A 163 -4.55 -1.27 3.19
CA GLN A 163 -4.77 -2.21 4.28
C GLN A 163 -6.01 -3.10 4.04
N SER A 164 -7.12 -2.52 3.58
CA SER A 164 -8.36 -3.26 3.35
C SER A 164 -8.28 -4.25 2.19
N SER A 165 -7.43 -4.00 1.21
CA SER A 165 -7.17 -4.91 0.09
C SER A 165 -6.51 -6.23 0.51
N LEU A 166 -5.96 -6.31 1.73
CA LEU A 166 -5.37 -7.54 2.29
C LEU A 166 -6.42 -8.58 2.67
N ALA A 167 -7.59 -8.16 3.18
CA ALA A 167 -8.60 -9.08 3.69
C ALA A 167 -9.14 -10.05 2.62
N PRO A 168 -9.60 -9.60 1.42
CA PRO A 168 -10.07 -10.51 0.37
C PRO A 168 -8.93 -11.36 -0.21
N ARG A 169 -7.70 -10.84 -0.25
CA ARG A 169 -6.53 -11.60 -0.70
C ARG A 169 -6.14 -12.68 0.30
N ALA A 170 -6.23 -12.39 1.61
CA ALA A 170 -6.01 -13.39 2.66
C ALA A 170 -7.02 -14.55 2.57
N GLU A 171 -8.28 -14.26 2.26
CA GLU A 171 -9.29 -15.29 2.05
C GLU A 171 -9.02 -16.14 0.80
N GLN A 172 -8.60 -15.51 -0.29
CA GLN A 172 -8.19 -16.21 -1.50
C GLN A 172 -6.95 -17.10 -1.26
N MET A 173 -5.98 -16.63 -0.46
CA MET A 173 -4.83 -17.40 -0.03
C MET A 173 -5.24 -18.63 0.80
N LYS A 174 -6.18 -18.47 1.74
CA LYS A 174 -6.76 -19.58 2.50
C LYS A 174 -7.41 -20.61 1.60
N LYS A 175 -8.18 -20.18 0.59
CA LYS A 175 -8.80 -21.07 -0.41
C LYS A 175 -7.76 -21.82 -1.25
N ASN A 176 -6.68 -21.14 -1.65
CA ASN A 176 -5.59 -21.75 -2.39
C ASN A 176 -4.79 -22.74 -1.53
N ALA A 177 -4.59 -22.44 -0.23
CA ALA A 177 -3.98 -23.37 0.71
C ALA A 177 -4.81 -24.67 0.87
N TYR A 178 -6.13 -24.56 0.94
CA TYR A 178 -6.99 -25.75 0.93
C TYR A 178 -6.86 -26.56 -0.35
N ARG A 179 -6.76 -25.91 -1.52
CA ARG A 179 -6.53 -26.59 -2.78
C ARG A 179 -5.19 -27.34 -2.81
N ALA A 180 -4.14 -26.79 -2.21
CA ALA A 180 -2.85 -27.45 -2.13
C ALA A 180 -2.87 -28.71 -1.23
N VAL A 181 -3.69 -28.73 -0.19
CA VAL A 181 -3.81 -29.85 0.76
C VAL A 181 -4.76 -30.93 0.28
N THR A 182 -5.77 -30.57 -0.53
CA THR A 182 -6.82 -31.49 -1.03
C THR A 182 -6.24 -32.75 -1.74
N PRO A 183 -5.24 -32.65 -2.66
CA PRO A 183 -4.67 -33.82 -3.32
C PRO A 183 -4.03 -34.80 -2.34
N VAL A 184 -3.38 -34.29 -1.29
CA VAL A 184 -2.76 -35.14 -0.25
C VAL A 184 -3.82 -35.90 0.54
N LEU A 185 -4.90 -35.23 0.93
CA LEU A 185 -6.01 -35.86 1.65
C LEU A 185 -6.69 -36.96 0.79
N ILE A 186 -6.92 -36.67 -0.50
CA ILE A 186 -7.50 -37.64 -1.42
C ILE A 186 -6.57 -38.86 -1.58
N SER A 187 -5.26 -38.64 -1.74
CA SER A 187 -4.30 -39.74 -1.87
C SER A 187 -4.22 -40.60 -0.62
N LEU A 188 -4.36 -39.98 0.56
CA LEU A 188 -4.36 -40.69 1.84
C LEU A 188 -5.62 -41.60 1.96
N VAL A 189 -6.79 -41.13 1.58
CA VAL A 189 -8.04 -41.91 1.58
C VAL A 189 -7.95 -43.09 0.61
N VAL A 190 -7.43 -42.83 -0.62
CA VAL A 190 -7.22 -43.89 -1.62
C VAL A 190 -6.22 -44.93 -1.12
N MET A 191 -5.13 -44.51 -0.48
CA MET A 191 -4.14 -45.39 0.12
C MET A 191 -4.79 -46.31 1.16
N ILE A 192 -5.56 -45.77 2.08
CA ILE A 192 -6.25 -46.55 3.11
C ILE A 192 -7.19 -47.58 2.44
N ALA A 193 -7.95 -47.19 1.43
CA ALA A 193 -8.84 -48.10 0.69
C ALA A 193 -8.07 -49.24 0.04
N ILE A 194 -6.93 -48.96 -0.60
CA ILE A 194 -6.07 -49.99 -1.23
C ILE A 194 -5.53 -50.94 -0.17
N VAL A 195 -5.04 -50.46 0.96
CA VAL A 195 -4.53 -51.30 2.08
C VAL A 195 -5.64 -52.22 2.59
N LEU A 196 -6.85 -51.69 2.82
CA LEU A 196 -7.98 -52.52 3.23
C LEU A 196 -8.34 -53.58 2.23
N MET A 197 -8.33 -53.25 0.92
CA MET A 197 -8.63 -54.18 -0.16
C MET A 197 -7.56 -55.31 -0.33
N LEU A 198 -6.31 -55.03 0.06
CA LEU A 198 -5.23 -56.01 0.06
C LEU A 198 -5.26 -56.91 1.31
N TYR A 199 -5.84 -56.44 2.41
CA TYR A 199 -5.95 -57.20 3.67
C TYR A 199 -7.10 -58.18 3.66
N TYR A 200 -8.22 -57.87 2.97
CA TYR A 200 -9.37 -58.76 2.78
C TYR A 200 -9.23 -59.60 1.50
#